data_9f5dda7e729ce8c0bd0b846a9e566f06
#
_entry.id   9f5dda7e729ce8c0bd0b846a9e566f06
#
_cell.length_a   1.000
_cell.length_b   1.000
_cell.length_c   1.000
_cell.angle_alpha   90.00
_cell.angle_beta   90.00
_cell.angle_gamma   90.00
#
_symmetry.space_group_name_H-M   'P 1'
#
loop_
_entity.id
_entity.type
_entity.pdbx_description
1 polymer ?
#
loop_
_entity_poly.entity_id
_entity_poly.type
_entity_poly.pdbx_seq_one_letter_code
_entity_poly.pdbx_strand_id
1 'polypeptide(L)'
;YYGDIQKAYIYGNVSVKSNKINLNTPSLIYDKKTKIAYYTNGATVRDLEKGYKIESQKGAFKTQIQSVFFKENVVLTHEDYKIISDTLIYHTDNQRSDIIGNTEIITNNSSIYSNKGWFDSQNNNASFKGEVILKSKDQKLFADSVFYNEISGESYAEGNVLIKDCLLYTSDAADDGLS
;
A
#
# COMPACT_ATOMS: atom_id res chain seq x y z
N TYR A 1 0.54 -44.88 -14.00
CA TYR A 1 -0.58 -43.93 -13.73
C TYR A 1 0.05 -42.67 -13.12
N TYR A 2 0.35 -41.67 -13.90
CA TYR A 2 0.67 -40.35 -13.37
C TYR A 2 -0.66 -39.73 -12.96
N GLY A 3 -0.96 -39.75 -11.67
CA GLY A 3 -2.12 -39.05 -11.11
C GLY A 3 -2.07 -37.58 -11.51
N ASP A 4 -3.23 -37.00 -11.73
CA ASP A 4 -3.36 -35.57 -12.12
C ASP A 4 -2.65 -34.70 -11.07
N ILE A 5 -1.50 -34.12 -11.44
CA ILE A 5 -0.75 -33.23 -10.56
C ILE A 5 -1.62 -32.00 -10.30
N GLN A 6 -2.15 -31.91 -9.08
CA GLN A 6 -3.01 -30.80 -8.69
C GLN A 6 -2.23 -29.57 -8.21
N LYS A 7 -1.01 -29.79 -7.68
CA LYS A 7 -0.14 -28.71 -7.20
C LYS A 7 1.28 -28.91 -7.71
N ALA A 8 1.86 -27.86 -8.25
CA ALA A 8 3.29 -27.80 -8.57
C ALA A 8 4.01 -26.97 -7.50
N TYR A 9 5.08 -27.55 -6.94
CA TYR A 9 5.96 -26.87 -5.99
C TYR A 9 7.27 -26.57 -6.70
N ILE A 10 7.65 -25.30 -6.73
CA ILE A 10 8.82 -24.80 -7.45
C ILE A 10 9.73 -24.13 -6.42
N TYR A 11 11.02 -24.56 -6.39
CA TYR A 11 11.99 -24.10 -5.40
C TYR A 11 13.27 -23.61 -6.09
N GLY A 12 14.04 -22.78 -5.38
CA GLY A 12 15.37 -22.36 -5.78
C GLY A 12 15.38 -21.14 -6.70
N ASN A 13 15.25 -19.94 -6.12
CA ASN A 13 15.35 -18.66 -6.84
C ASN A 13 14.40 -18.55 -8.04
N VAL A 14 13.12 -18.75 -7.79
CA VAL A 14 12.07 -18.71 -8.81
C VAL A 14 11.93 -17.31 -9.36
N SER A 15 12.03 -17.16 -10.67
CA SER A 15 11.78 -15.90 -11.38
C SER A 15 10.65 -16.09 -12.39
N VAL A 16 9.56 -15.33 -12.21
CA VAL A 16 8.44 -15.28 -13.15
C VAL A 16 8.48 -13.94 -13.86
N LYS A 17 8.59 -13.96 -15.16
CA LYS A 17 8.73 -12.76 -15.99
C LYS A 17 7.62 -12.65 -17.01
N SER A 18 7.08 -11.46 -17.14
CA SER A 18 6.21 -11.06 -18.26
C SER A 18 6.73 -9.73 -18.83
N ASN A 19 6.09 -9.22 -19.86
CA ASN A 19 6.44 -7.92 -20.43
C ASN A 19 6.24 -6.76 -19.44
N LYS A 20 5.38 -6.95 -18.43
CA LYS A 20 4.98 -5.90 -17.47
C LYS A 20 5.50 -6.14 -16.07
N ILE A 21 5.61 -7.39 -15.65
CA ILE A 21 5.86 -7.75 -14.25
C ILE A 21 6.98 -8.76 -14.16
N ASN A 22 7.90 -8.53 -13.20
CA ASN A 22 8.90 -9.49 -12.75
C ASN A 22 8.64 -9.84 -11.29
N LEU A 23 8.43 -11.12 -11.00
CA LEU A 23 8.35 -11.65 -9.64
C LEU A 23 9.56 -12.53 -9.36
N ASN A 24 10.23 -12.30 -8.22
CA ASN A 24 11.30 -13.14 -7.71
C ASN A 24 10.95 -13.62 -6.30
N THR A 25 11.07 -14.93 -6.07
CA THR A 25 10.77 -15.56 -4.78
C THR A 25 11.63 -16.80 -4.58
N PRO A 26 11.98 -17.20 -3.34
CA PRO A 26 12.67 -18.46 -3.09
C PRO A 26 11.86 -19.70 -3.50
N SER A 27 10.52 -19.61 -3.42
CA SER A 27 9.63 -20.72 -3.78
C SER A 27 8.27 -20.23 -4.24
N LEU A 28 7.66 -20.99 -5.16
CA LEU A 28 6.32 -20.73 -5.68
C LEU A 28 5.51 -22.02 -5.69
N ILE A 29 4.25 -21.93 -5.32
CA ILE A 29 3.31 -23.04 -5.39
C ILE A 29 2.20 -22.66 -6.36
N TYR A 30 1.96 -23.52 -7.34
CA TYR A 30 0.84 -23.36 -8.27
C TYR A 30 -0.20 -24.45 -8.03
N ASP A 31 -1.43 -24.05 -7.75
CA ASP A 31 -2.58 -24.93 -7.59
C ASP A 31 -3.39 -24.94 -8.88
N LYS A 32 -3.37 -26.07 -9.59
CA LYS A 32 -4.04 -26.23 -10.90
C LYS A 32 -5.56 -26.20 -10.78
N LYS A 33 -6.09 -26.70 -9.65
CA LYS A 33 -7.54 -26.74 -9.41
C LYS A 33 -8.13 -25.35 -9.20
N THR A 34 -7.45 -24.54 -8.40
CA THR A 34 -7.89 -23.16 -8.08
C THR A 34 -7.31 -22.11 -9.02
N LYS A 35 -6.33 -22.51 -9.87
CA LYS A 35 -5.57 -21.61 -10.75
C LYS A 35 -4.93 -20.44 -10.01
N ILE A 36 -4.45 -20.72 -8.79
CA ILE A 36 -3.78 -19.74 -7.93
C ILE A 36 -2.30 -20.09 -7.89
N ALA A 37 -1.44 -19.12 -8.15
CA ALA A 37 -0.02 -19.16 -7.82
C ALA A 37 0.20 -18.36 -6.53
N TYR A 38 0.95 -18.92 -5.57
CA TYR A 38 1.23 -18.25 -4.30
C TYR A 38 2.62 -18.55 -3.76
N TYR A 39 3.14 -17.61 -2.98
CA TYR A 39 4.40 -17.75 -2.24
C TYR A 39 4.19 -17.45 -0.76
N THR A 40 5.05 -18.02 0.09
CA THR A 40 4.98 -17.90 1.56
C THR A 40 6.30 -17.53 2.22
N ASN A 41 7.37 -17.41 1.45
CA ASN A 41 8.74 -17.21 1.95
C ASN A 41 9.37 -15.91 1.42
N GLY A 42 8.52 -14.91 1.25
CA GLY A 42 8.94 -13.62 0.72
C GLY A 42 9.00 -13.59 -0.80
N ALA A 43 8.70 -12.42 -1.37
CA ALA A 43 8.90 -12.13 -2.78
C ALA A 43 9.15 -10.65 -3.00
N THR A 44 9.79 -10.37 -4.14
CA THR A 44 9.87 -9.04 -4.73
C THR A 44 9.15 -9.05 -6.06
N VAL A 45 8.19 -8.16 -6.24
CA VAL A 45 7.49 -7.92 -7.49
C VAL A 45 7.89 -6.54 -8.02
N ARG A 46 8.22 -6.46 -9.31
CA ARG A 46 8.52 -5.19 -9.99
C ARG A 46 7.55 -5.02 -11.14
N ASP A 47 6.83 -3.90 -11.15
CA ASP A 47 6.07 -3.45 -12.30
C ASP A 47 7.00 -2.60 -13.17
N LEU A 48 7.21 -3.03 -14.42
CA LEU A 48 8.15 -2.41 -15.34
C LEU A 48 7.55 -1.23 -16.10
N GLU A 49 6.22 -1.14 -16.15
CA GLU A 49 5.50 -0.03 -16.79
C GLU A 49 5.29 1.13 -15.82
N LYS A 50 4.95 0.82 -14.58
CA LYS A 50 4.57 1.81 -13.56
C LYS A 50 5.68 2.13 -12.56
N GLY A 51 6.82 1.46 -12.63
CA GLY A 51 7.97 1.71 -11.76
C GLY A 51 7.80 1.25 -10.30
N TYR A 52 6.79 0.43 -9.99
CA TYR A 52 6.60 -0.05 -8.62
C TYR A 52 7.54 -1.20 -8.30
N LYS A 53 8.03 -1.20 -7.06
CA LYS A 53 8.62 -2.36 -6.39
C LYS A 53 7.76 -2.72 -5.19
N ILE A 54 7.27 -3.96 -5.12
CA ILE A 54 6.48 -4.47 -3.99
C ILE A 54 7.24 -5.62 -3.36
N GLU A 55 7.38 -5.58 -2.04
CA GLU A 55 7.97 -6.63 -1.21
C GLU A 55 6.93 -7.08 -0.19
N SER A 56 6.80 -8.40 0.04
CA SER A 56 5.92 -8.95 1.07
C SER A 56 6.34 -10.37 1.44
N GLN A 57 5.93 -10.84 2.61
CA GLN A 57 6.24 -12.22 3.07
C GLN A 57 5.39 -13.26 2.35
N LYS A 58 4.13 -12.94 2.06
CA LYS A 58 3.18 -13.83 1.40
C LYS A 58 2.49 -13.10 0.27
N GLY A 59 2.12 -13.86 -0.76
CA GLY A 59 1.31 -13.33 -1.85
C GLY A 59 0.66 -14.40 -2.68
N ALA A 60 -0.39 -14.00 -3.40
CA ALA A 60 -1.14 -14.87 -4.29
C ALA A 60 -1.59 -14.11 -5.53
N PHE A 61 -1.46 -14.76 -6.67
CA PHE A 61 -1.98 -14.31 -7.95
C PHE A 61 -3.14 -15.20 -8.38
N LYS A 62 -4.33 -14.61 -8.52
CA LYS A 62 -5.56 -15.30 -8.95
C LYS A 62 -5.90 -14.86 -10.36
N THR A 63 -5.58 -15.70 -11.35
CA THR A 63 -5.80 -15.38 -12.76
C THR A 63 -7.27 -15.14 -13.13
N GLN A 64 -8.19 -15.85 -12.45
CA GLN A 64 -9.63 -15.77 -12.77
C GLN A 64 -10.29 -14.45 -12.34
N ILE A 65 -9.80 -13.82 -11.25
CA ILE A 65 -10.37 -12.58 -10.71
C ILE A 65 -9.42 -11.40 -10.92
N GLN A 66 -8.38 -11.58 -11.73
CA GLN A 66 -7.41 -10.53 -12.08
C GLN A 66 -6.92 -9.72 -10.88
N SER A 67 -6.66 -10.41 -9.76
CA SER A 67 -6.21 -9.76 -8.52
C SER A 67 -4.92 -10.36 -8.01
N VAL A 68 -4.05 -9.50 -7.51
CA VAL A 68 -2.79 -9.85 -6.85
C VAL A 68 -2.90 -9.48 -5.38
N PHE A 69 -2.63 -10.45 -4.51
CA PHE A 69 -2.67 -10.28 -3.06
C PHE A 69 -1.24 -10.25 -2.52
N PHE A 70 -0.94 -9.25 -1.70
CA PHE A 70 0.29 -9.13 -0.93
C PHE A 70 -0.06 -9.06 0.55
N LYS A 71 0.61 -9.83 1.38
CA LYS A 71 0.30 -9.93 2.81
C LYS A 71 1.56 -10.08 3.63
N GLU A 72 1.50 -9.52 4.84
CA GLU A 72 2.55 -9.53 5.85
C GLU A 72 3.79 -8.75 5.42
N ASN A 73 4.03 -7.64 6.11
CA ASN A 73 5.15 -6.73 5.85
C ASN A 73 5.17 -6.23 4.39
N VAL A 74 4.02 -5.79 3.89
CA VAL A 74 3.95 -5.27 2.53
C VAL A 74 4.61 -3.90 2.47
N VAL A 75 5.57 -3.77 1.57
CA VAL A 75 6.23 -2.49 1.27
C VAL A 75 6.16 -2.28 -0.24
N LEU A 76 5.39 -1.28 -0.66
CA LEU A 76 5.39 -0.78 -2.02
C LEU A 76 6.26 0.48 -2.08
N THR A 77 7.17 0.53 -3.02
CA THR A 77 8.06 1.67 -3.28
C THR A 77 7.85 2.17 -4.70
N HIS A 78 7.58 3.45 -4.82
CA HIS A 78 7.54 4.24 -6.05
C HIS A 78 8.49 5.44 -5.89
N GLU A 79 8.81 6.17 -6.96
CA GLU A 79 9.68 7.35 -6.86
C GLU A 79 9.08 8.47 -5.98
N ASP A 80 7.75 8.65 -6.02
CA ASP A 80 7.05 9.74 -5.33
C ASP A 80 6.51 9.34 -3.96
N TYR A 81 6.34 8.02 -3.69
CA TYR A 81 5.72 7.55 -2.45
C TYR A 81 6.15 6.14 -2.05
N LYS A 82 5.97 5.86 -0.79
CA LYS A 82 6.14 4.54 -0.18
C LYS A 82 4.88 4.17 0.58
N ILE A 83 4.41 2.92 0.42
CA ILE A 83 3.30 2.36 1.19
C ILE A 83 3.84 1.23 2.05
N ILE A 84 3.54 1.26 3.34
CA ILE A 84 3.79 0.18 4.28
C ILE A 84 2.42 -0.28 4.77
N SER A 85 2.10 -1.57 4.60
CA SER A 85 0.77 -2.10 4.91
C SER A 85 0.82 -3.54 5.40
N ASP A 86 -0.22 -3.97 6.13
CA ASP A 86 -0.39 -5.38 6.47
C ASP A 86 -0.80 -6.20 5.25
N THR A 87 -1.71 -5.66 4.44
CA THR A 87 -2.23 -6.32 3.24
C THR A 87 -2.54 -5.30 2.15
N LEU A 88 -2.10 -5.62 0.95
CA LEU A 88 -2.41 -4.88 -0.28
C LEU A 88 -3.03 -5.83 -1.30
N ILE A 89 -4.15 -5.44 -1.89
CA ILE A 89 -4.81 -6.17 -2.97
C ILE A 89 -4.83 -5.25 -4.19
N TYR A 90 -4.19 -5.67 -5.26
CA TYR A 90 -4.20 -4.95 -6.53
C TYR A 90 -5.14 -5.63 -7.52
N HIS A 91 -6.12 -4.90 -8.01
CA HIS A 91 -7.07 -5.33 -9.04
C HIS A 91 -6.58 -4.85 -10.40
N THR A 92 -6.21 -5.79 -11.27
CA THR A 92 -5.59 -5.46 -12.56
C THR A 92 -6.60 -5.05 -13.63
N ASP A 93 -7.88 -5.35 -13.44
CA ASP A 93 -8.98 -5.01 -14.33
C ASP A 93 -9.38 -3.53 -14.26
N ASN A 94 -9.44 -2.97 -13.05
CA ASN A 94 -9.87 -1.60 -12.80
C ASN A 94 -8.76 -0.71 -12.20
N GLN A 95 -7.53 -1.22 -12.10
CA GLN A 95 -6.36 -0.51 -11.59
C GLN A 95 -6.54 0.06 -10.16
N ARG A 96 -7.38 -0.58 -9.38
CA ARG A 96 -7.64 -0.21 -7.99
C ARG A 96 -6.78 -1.04 -7.04
N SER A 97 -6.26 -0.38 -6.02
CA SER A 97 -5.57 -1.02 -4.89
C SER A 97 -6.41 -0.87 -3.63
N ASP A 98 -6.71 -1.98 -2.96
CA ASP A 98 -7.30 -1.97 -1.62
C ASP A 98 -6.21 -2.23 -0.59
N ILE A 99 -6.19 -1.45 0.49
CA ILE A 99 -5.30 -1.59 1.65
C ILE A 99 -6.12 -2.02 2.87
N ILE A 100 -5.61 -3.01 3.58
CA ILE A 100 -6.31 -3.63 4.72
C ILE A 100 -5.32 -3.82 5.86
N GLY A 101 -5.71 -3.38 7.05
CA GLY A 101 -4.87 -3.34 8.23
C GLY A 101 -4.06 -2.04 8.31
N ASN A 102 -3.19 -1.98 9.30
CA ASN A 102 -2.38 -0.80 9.56
C ASN A 102 -1.57 -0.42 8.33
N THR A 103 -1.79 0.79 7.85
CA THR A 103 -1.15 1.28 6.62
C THR A 103 -0.62 2.68 6.83
N GLU A 104 0.60 2.90 6.38
CA GLU A 104 1.22 4.22 6.28
C GLU A 104 1.63 4.48 4.84
N ILE A 105 1.19 5.61 4.29
CA ILE A 105 1.58 6.12 2.97
C ILE A 105 2.46 7.34 3.21
N ILE A 106 3.66 7.32 2.70
CA ILE A 106 4.69 8.35 2.91
C ILE A 106 5.02 8.95 1.56
N THR A 107 4.90 10.27 1.45
CA THR A 107 5.35 11.08 0.31
C THR A 107 6.49 12.00 0.75
N ASN A 108 7.02 12.80 -0.16
CA ASN A 108 8.07 13.77 0.17
C ASN A 108 7.63 14.82 1.20
N ASN A 109 6.34 15.17 1.26
CA ASN A 109 5.83 16.30 2.05
C ASN A 109 4.78 15.91 3.09
N SER A 110 4.29 14.67 3.06
CA SER A 110 3.20 14.25 3.93
C SER A 110 3.22 12.75 4.20
N SER A 111 2.49 12.33 5.23
CA SER A 111 2.16 10.94 5.42
C SER A 111 0.69 10.78 5.82
N ILE A 112 0.11 9.64 5.44
CA ILE A 112 -1.25 9.25 5.78
C ILE A 112 -1.19 7.92 6.50
N TYR A 113 -1.75 7.85 7.70
CA TYR A 113 -2.00 6.60 8.41
C TYR A 113 -3.48 6.28 8.37
N SER A 114 -3.83 5.01 8.18
CA SER A 114 -5.21 4.51 8.25
C SER A 114 -5.25 3.00 8.47
N ASN A 115 -6.40 2.49 8.92
CA ASN A 115 -6.62 1.05 9.10
C ASN A 115 -7.13 0.34 7.85
N LYS A 116 -7.69 1.09 6.90
CA LYS A 116 -8.15 0.57 5.60
C LYS A 116 -8.34 1.71 4.61
N GLY A 117 -8.29 1.38 3.35
CA GLY A 117 -8.54 2.35 2.30
C GLY A 117 -8.46 1.73 0.93
N TRP A 118 -8.57 2.57 -0.05
CA TRP A 118 -8.35 2.20 -1.43
C TRP A 118 -7.82 3.39 -2.23
N PHE A 119 -7.11 3.06 -3.30
CA PHE A 119 -6.63 4.00 -4.31
C PHE A 119 -7.03 3.49 -5.69
N ASP A 120 -7.68 4.34 -6.47
CA ASP A 120 -8.06 4.12 -7.86
C ASP A 120 -7.16 4.96 -8.76
N SER A 121 -6.17 4.33 -9.38
CA SER A 121 -5.21 5.02 -10.24
C SER A 121 -5.79 5.40 -11.62
N GLN A 122 -6.95 4.88 -11.99
CA GLN A 122 -7.61 5.25 -13.24
C GLN A 122 -8.35 6.58 -13.11
N ASN A 123 -8.98 6.82 -11.96
CA ASN A 123 -9.76 8.02 -11.68
C ASN A 123 -9.03 9.00 -10.73
N ASN A 124 -7.82 8.65 -10.30
CA ASN A 124 -7.00 9.42 -9.35
C ASN A 124 -7.76 9.78 -8.04
N ASN A 125 -8.52 8.82 -7.53
CA ASN A 125 -9.27 8.95 -6.29
C ASN A 125 -8.70 8.04 -5.21
N ALA A 126 -8.73 8.49 -3.96
CA ALA A 126 -8.36 7.69 -2.81
C ALA A 126 -9.36 7.89 -1.67
N SER A 127 -9.57 6.86 -0.88
CA SER A 127 -10.35 6.93 0.36
C SER A 127 -9.68 6.13 1.45
N PHE A 128 -9.59 6.73 2.63
CA PHE A 128 -8.99 6.15 3.83
C PHE A 128 -10.02 6.15 4.95
N LYS A 129 -10.05 5.11 5.77
CA LYS A 129 -11.01 4.94 6.86
C LYS A 129 -10.36 4.27 8.07
N GLY A 130 -10.91 4.59 9.25
CA GLY A 130 -10.50 4.04 10.53
C GLY A 130 -9.22 4.71 11.04
N GLU A 131 -9.41 5.65 11.99
CA GLU A 131 -8.33 6.39 12.65
C GLU A 131 -7.36 7.06 11.67
N VAL A 132 -7.92 7.81 10.70
CA VAL A 132 -7.10 8.46 9.69
C VAL A 132 -6.30 9.60 10.34
N ILE A 133 -4.99 9.58 10.13
CA ILE A 133 -4.08 10.64 10.54
C ILE A 133 -3.30 11.10 9.31
N LEU A 134 -3.57 12.31 8.87
CA LEU A 134 -2.80 12.97 7.83
C LEU A 134 -1.80 13.92 8.50
N LYS A 135 -0.53 13.79 8.16
CA LYS A 135 0.55 14.67 8.66
C LYS A 135 1.18 15.38 7.48
N SER A 136 1.27 16.68 7.56
CA SER A 136 2.10 17.53 6.71
C SER A 136 3.18 18.19 7.54
N LYS A 137 4.00 19.03 6.92
CA LYS A 137 5.07 19.78 7.62
C LYS A 137 4.52 20.58 8.80
N ASP A 138 3.40 21.27 8.62
CA ASP A 138 2.91 22.28 9.54
C ASP A 138 1.61 21.87 10.26
N GLN A 139 0.96 20.77 9.81
CA GLN A 139 -0.36 20.41 10.31
C GLN A 139 -0.55 18.90 10.47
N LYS A 140 -1.41 18.53 11.40
CA LYS A 140 -1.97 17.18 11.55
C LYS A 140 -3.48 17.25 11.49
N LEU A 141 -4.07 16.41 10.65
CA LEU A 141 -5.52 16.20 10.58
C LEU A 141 -5.83 14.78 11.09
N PHE A 142 -6.82 14.69 11.97
CA PHE A 142 -7.40 13.43 12.45
C PHE A 142 -8.84 13.38 11.97
N ALA A 143 -9.30 12.21 11.52
CA ALA A 143 -10.68 11.98 11.08
C ALA A 143 -11.02 10.49 11.10
N ASP A 144 -12.31 10.16 11.08
CA ASP A 144 -12.76 8.76 10.91
C ASP A 144 -12.59 8.30 9.46
N SER A 145 -12.75 9.23 8.50
CA SER A 145 -12.51 8.98 7.07
C SER A 145 -11.99 10.22 6.34
N VAL A 146 -11.19 9.97 5.31
CA VAL A 146 -10.73 10.99 4.37
C VAL A 146 -10.91 10.48 2.95
N PHE A 147 -11.47 11.30 2.09
CA PHE A 147 -11.53 11.10 0.64
C PHE A 147 -10.69 12.18 -0.04
N TYR A 148 -10.00 11.80 -1.12
CA TYR A 148 -9.17 12.71 -1.91
C TYR A 148 -9.39 12.44 -3.40
N ASN A 149 -9.51 13.53 -4.18
CA ASN A 149 -9.52 13.50 -5.63
C ASN A 149 -8.34 14.33 -6.14
N GLU A 150 -7.38 13.66 -6.76
CA GLU A 150 -6.16 14.31 -7.25
C GLU A 150 -6.43 15.25 -8.44
N ILE A 151 -7.41 14.92 -9.29
CA ILE A 151 -7.73 15.73 -10.48
C ILE A 151 -8.35 17.06 -10.10
N SER A 152 -9.34 17.08 -9.18
CA SER A 152 -9.97 18.30 -8.70
C SER A 152 -9.16 18.99 -7.58
N GLY A 153 -8.25 18.28 -6.93
CA GLY A 153 -7.53 18.74 -5.73
C GLY A 153 -8.42 18.82 -4.49
N GLU A 154 -9.64 18.29 -4.56
CA GLU A 154 -10.59 18.33 -3.45
C GLU A 154 -10.35 17.18 -2.47
N SER A 155 -10.50 17.49 -1.18
CA SER A 155 -10.47 16.49 -0.12
C SER A 155 -11.62 16.71 0.86
N TYR A 156 -12.17 15.61 1.36
CA TYR A 156 -13.25 15.62 2.34
C TYR A 156 -12.83 14.78 3.54
N ALA A 157 -12.92 15.35 4.73
CA ALA A 157 -12.70 14.65 5.99
C ALA A 157 -14.02 14.56 6.77
N GLU A 158 -14.36 13.39 7.28
CA GLU A 158 -15.62 13.15 7.99
C GLU A 158 -15.37 12.38 9.29
N GLY A 159 -16.19 12.71 10.30
CA GLY A 159 -16.24 12.07 11.62
C GLY A 159 -15.04 12.43 12.49
N ASN A 160 -15.30 12.94 13.68
CA ASN A 160 -14.30 13.30 14.69
C ASN A 160 -13.11 14.13 14.16
N VAL A 161 -13.41 15.09 13.26
CA VAL A 161 -12.38 15.87 12.58
C VAL A 161 -11.70 16.81 13.57
N LEU A 162 -10.37 16.71 13.67
CA LEU A 162 -9.52 17.56 14.47
C LEU A 162 -8.30 17.98 13.66
N ILE A 163 -8.07 19.28 13.53
CA ILE A 163 -6.88 19.84 12.90
C ILE A 163 -6.01 20.46 13.99
N LYS A 164 -4.72 20.11 13.99
CA LYS A 164 -3.72 20.68 14.89
C LYS A 164 -2.59 21.29 14.08
N ASP A 165 -2.25 22.53 14.38
CA ASP A 165 -1.03 23.14 13.86
C ASP A 165 0.18 22.59 14.62
N CYS A 166 1.24 22.31 13.86
CA CYS A 166 2.51 21.84 14.40
C CYS A 166 3.51 22.98 14.63
N LEU A 167 3.06 24.24 14.61
CA LEU A 167 3.90 25.38 14.95
C LEU A 167 4.33 25.24 16.41
N LEU A 168 5.61 25.06 16.61
CA LEU A 168 6.22 25.18 17.93
C LEU A 168 6.04 26.65 18.36
N TYR A 169 5.20 26.89 19.37
CA TYR A 169 5.29 28.11 20.13
C TYR A 169 6.63 28.06 20.86
N THR A 170 7.65 28.68 20.32
CA THR A 170 8.76 29.18 21.13
C THR A 170 8.19 30.33 21.93
N SER A 171 7.75 30.05 23.15
CA SER A 171 7.61 31.12 24.14
C SER A 171 9.02 31.65 24.39
N ASP A 172 9.34 32.80 23.80
CA ASP A 172 10.39 33.64 24.32
C ASP A 172 9.98 33.99 25.75
N ALA A 173 10.55 33.27 26.72
CA ALA A 173 10.63 33.77 28.04
C ALA A 173 11.54 35.01 27.97
N ALA A 174 10.92 36.16 27.78
CA ALA A 174 11.59 37.43 27.94
C ALA A 174 12.13 37.44 29.36
N ASP A 175 13.43 37.44 29.43
CA ASP A 175 14.23 37.72 30.62
C ASP A 175 13.91 39.17 31.10
N ASP A 176 13.02 39.29 32.07
CA ASP A 176 12.90 40.50 32.85
C ASP A 176 14.01 40.50 33.91
N GLY A 177 15.21 40.82 33.45
CA GLY A 177 16.28 41.27 34.28
C GLY A 177 15.95 42.64 34.87
N LEU A 178 15.48 42.64 36.10
CA LEU A 178 15.50 43.83 36.94
C LEU A 178 16.70 43.76 37.90
N SER A 179 17.64 44.68 37.53
CA SER A 179 18.61 45.43 38.35
C SER A 179 19.03 44.90 39.70
#